data_bb54b7b75fd7f5ea611e0ad0467a0014
#
_entry.id   bb54b7b75fd7f5ea611e0ad0467a0014
#
_cell.length_a   1.000
_cell.length_b   1.000
_cell.length_c   1.000
_cell.angle_alpha   90.00
_cell.angle_beta   90.00
_cell.angle_gamma   90.00
#
_symmetry.space_group_name_H-M   'P 1'
#
loop_
_entity.id
_entity.type
_entity.pdbx_description
1 polymer ?
#
loop_
_entity_poly.entity_id
_entity_poly.type
_entity_poly.pdbx_seq_one_letter_code
_entity_poly.pdbx_strand_id
1 'polypeptide(L)'
;MISLPDRQHAIELINEAVTAGAPKAKACRELELTVRTVQRWTQTNEVKPDARPTAARPEPANKLSDGERQQLLELCNQAEYASLPPGQIVPRLADQGIYLASESTFYRVLKAHNQLHHRGRSRVPRKVARPTTYTATRPNQVWSWDISYCASQVRGLFYYLYLIEDIYSRKIVGWEVYESESGEQAAELMQRTVMKEQCYRQPLVLHSDNGAPMKSATLLAKLDELGVTPSRSRPRVSNDNPYSESLFRTLKYRPTWPTEGFTDLAAARAWVKRFADWYNREHRHSQIKYVTPEQRHNGEDADILAQRQEVYEQAKAGRPERWSGGIRNWQPIGEVMLNPDRAEKPLDQAA
;
A
#
# COMPACT_ATOMS: atom_id res chain seq x y z
N MET A 1 -3.52 29.41 7.31
CA MET A 1 -3.01 30.75 7.65
C MET A 1 -3.10 31.60 6.41
N ILE A 2 -3.68 32.81 6.44
CA ILE A 2 -3.86 33.65 5.26
C ILE A 2 -2.56 34.41 5.00
N SER A 3 -2.00 34.32 3.78
CA SER A 3 -0.76 34.97 3.40
C SER A 3 -0.90 36.50 3.35
N LEU A 4 0.20 37.23 3.34
CA LEU A 4 0.14 38.70 3.24
C LEU A 4 -0.52 39.20 1.93
N PRO A 5 -0.16 38.63 0.75
CA PRO A 5 -0.83 38.98 -0.51
C PRO A 5 -2.34 38.71 -0.45
N ASP A 6 -2.77 37.55 0.09
CA ASP A 6 -4.20 37.23 0.19
C ASP A 6 -4.95 38.19 1.13
N ARG A 7 -4.29 38.66 2.22
CA ARG A 7 -4.88 39.67 3.12
C ARG A 7 -5.08 41.02 2.40
N GLN A 8 -4.07 41.44 1.63
CA GLN A 8 -4.12 42.66 0.84
C GLN A 8 -5.26 42.60 -0.19
N HIS A 9 -5.30 41.51 -0.94
CA HIS A 9 -6.34 41.31 -1.97
C HIS A 9 -7.74 41.23 -1.34
N ALA A 10 -7.93 40.54 -0.22
CA ALA A 10 -9.20 40.51 0.48
C ALA A 10 -9.65 41.91 0.96
N ILE A 11 -8.71 42.74 1.43
CA ILE A 11 -9.04 44.13 1.83
C ILE A 11 -9.43 44.98 0.63
N GLU A 12 -8.73 44.83 -0.51
CA GLU A 12 -9.06 45.52 -1.76
C GLU A 12 -10.51 45.19 -2.22
N LEU A 13 -10.85 43.90 -2.27
CA LEU A 13 -12.19 43.44 -2.65
C LEU A 13 -13.29 43.98 -1.70
N ILE A 14 -13.00 43.98 -0.39
CA ILE A 14 -13.95 44.52 0.61
C ILE A 14 -14.12 46.02 0.40
N ASN A 15 -13.06 46.78 0.14
CA ASN A 15 -13.11 48.22 -0.07
C ASN A 15 -13.83 48.55 -1.37
N GLU A 16 -13.60 47.80 -2.44
CA GLU A 16 -14.32 47.93 -3.72
C GLU A 16 -15.84 47.74 -3.52
N ALA A 17 -16.24 46.66 -2.85
CA ALA A 17 -17.62 46.37 -2.54
C ALA A 17 -18.28 47.47 -1.68
N VAL A 18 -17.55 48.00 -0.69
CA VAL A 18 -18.04 49.10 0.14
C VAL A 18 -18.18 50.41 -0.64
N THR A 19 -17.25 50.70 -1.54
CA THR A 19 -17.32 51.87 -2.44
C THR A 19 -18.51 51.76 -3.39
N ALA A 20 -18.86 50.55 -3.83
CA ALA A 20 -20.04 50.24 -4.64
C ALA A 20 -21.35 50.25 -3.82
N GLY A 21 -21.33 50.61 -2.55
CA GLY A 21 -22.49 50.77 -1.66
C GLY A 21 -22.89 49.55 -0.83
N ALA A 22 -22.08 48.48 -0.83
CA ALA A 22 -22.35 47.28 0.00
C ALA A 22 -22.00 47.53 1.48
N PRO A 23 -22.81 47.08 2.45
CA PRO A 23 -22.44 47.12 3.86
C PRO A 23 -21.16 46.31 4.12
N LYS A 24 -20.18 46.90 4.81
CA LYS A 24 -18.90 46.26 5.11
C LYS A 24 -19.04 44.85 5.75
N ALA A 25 -20.03 44.68 6.64
CA ALA A 25 -20.30 43.41 7.27
C ALA A 25 -20.73 42.33 6.27
N LYS A 26 -21.45 42.69 5.21
CA LYS A 26 -21.88 41.78 4.15
C LYS A 26 -20.70 41.41 3.23
N ALA A 27 -19.90 42.40 2.82
CA ALA A 27 -18.70 42.17 2.03
C ALA A 27 -17.69 41.26 2.76
N CYS A 28 -17.47 41.43 4.08
CA CYS A 28 -16.62 40.54 4.87
C CYS A 28 -17.18 39.12 4.93
N ARG A 29 -18.49 38.95 5.03
CA ARG A 29 -19.13 37.62 5.12
C ARG A 29 -18.98 36.80 3.82
N GLU A 30 -19.04 37.44 2.69
CA GLU A 30 -18.84 36.80 1.36
C GLU A 30 -17.42 36.20 1.23
N LEU A 31 -16.44 36.80 1.93
CA LEU A 31 -15.06 36.27 2.00
C LEU A 31 -14.80 35.39 3.24
N GLU A 32 -15.84 34.95 3.95
CA GLU A 32 -15.77 34.17 5.19
C GLU A 32 -14.92 34.87 6.28
N LEU A 33 -14.82 36.19 6.27
CA LEU A 33 -14.07 36.98 7.24
C LEU A 33 -15.00 37.72 8.19
N THR A 34 -14.54 37.85 9.47
CA THR A 34 -15.24 38.72 10.40
C THR A 34 -14.77 40.18 10.23
N VAL A 35 -15.67 41.13 10.45
CA VAL A 35 -15.34 42.57 10.43
C VAL A 35 -14.18 42.88 11.38
N ARG A 36 -14.12 42.21 12.55
CA ARG A 36 -13.07 42.38 13.56
C ARG A 36 -11.69 41.87 13.01
N THR A 37 -11.68 40.83 12.19
CA THR A 37 -10.46 40.34 11.55
C THR A 37 -9.92 41.39 10.58
N VAL A 38 -10.77 41.94 9.74
CA VAL A 38 -10.42 42.99 8.76
C VAL A 38 -9.94 44.24 9.49
N GLN A 39 -10.66 44.67 10.53
CA GLN A 39 -10.24 45.84 11.35
C GLN A 39 -8.85 45.62 11.98
N ARG A 40 -8.53 44.42 12.45
CA ARG A 40 -7.20 44.09 12.97
C ARG A 40 -6.11 44.19 11.92
N TRP A 41 -6.41 43.78 10.69
CA TRP A 41 -5.44 43.83 9.61
C TRP A 41 -5.18 45.27 9.11
N THR A 42 -6.17 46.17 9.27
CA THR A 42 -6.13 47.56 8.85
C THR A 42 -5.88 48.54 9.99
N GLN A 43 -5.56 48.07 11.20
CA GLN A 43 -5.30 48.94 12.37
C GLN A 43 -4.13 49.91 12.19
N THR A 44 -3.18 49.55 11.33
CA THR A 44 -2.06 50.40 10.91
C THR A 44 -2.23 50.60 9.40
N ASN A 45 -1.79 51.75 8.87
CA ASN A 45 -1.93 52.06 7.45
C ASN A 45 -1.34 51.02 6.49
N GLU A 46 -0.66 50.03 7.02
CA GLU A 46 -0.07 48.91 6.26
C GLU A 46 -0.60 47.55 6.77
N VAL A 47 -0.95 46.67 5.85
CA VAL A 47 -1.36 45.29 6.16
C VAL A 47 -0.13 44.49 6.57
N LYS A 48 -0.06 44.04 7.82
CA LYS A 48 1.09 43.29 8.35
C LYS A 48 0.95 41.77 8.08
N PRO A 49 2.08 41.09 7.84
CA PRO A 49 2.09 39.62 7.81
C PRO A 49 1.67 39.02 9.14
N ASP A 50 1.35 37.74 9.12
CA ASP A 50 1.01 37.01 10.35
C ASP A 50 2.23 36.86 11.25
N ALA A 51 2.25 37.52 12.41
CA ALA A 51 3.35 37.45 13.34
C ALA A 51 3.38 36.17 14.19
N ARG A 52 2.35 35.34 14.15
CA ARG A 52 2.28 34.10 14.95
C ARG A 52 3.40 33.11 14.68
N PRO A 53 3.92 32.92 13.45
CA PRO A 53 5.04 32.02 13.20
C PRO A 53 6.36 32.50 13.80
N THR A 54 6.56 33.82 13.91
CA THR A 54 7.80 34.44 14.39
C THR A 54 7.70 35.02 15.80
N ALA A 55 6.50 34.90 16.44
CA ALA A 55 6.30 35.42 17.78
C ALA A 55 7.17 34.69 18.81
N ALA A 56 7.98 35.43 19.54
CA ALA A 56 8.70 34.90 20.71
C ALA A 56 7.67 34.39 21.72
N ARG A 57 7.72 33.11 22.01
CA ARG A 57 6.88 32.50 23.04
C ARG A 57 7.65 32.45 24.34
N PRO A 58 7.10 32.93 25.45
CA PRO A 58 7.76 32.79 26.76
C PRO A 58 7.99 31.30 27.04
N GLU A 59 9.12 30.99 27.66
CA GLU A 59 9.38 29.61 28.09
C GLU A 59 8.33 29.17 29.09
N PRO A 60 7.72 27.99 28.92
CA PRO A 60 6.75 27.48 29.90
C PRO A 60 7.41 27.26 31.27
N ALA A 61 6.76 27.64 32.33
CA ALA A 61 7.25 27.49 33.72
C ALA A 61 7.60 26.02 34.07
N ASN A 62 7.00 25.07 33.41
CA ASN A 62 7.23 23.62 33.58
C ASN A 62 8.27 23.02 32.65
N LYS A 63 9.04 23.84 31.92
CA LYS A 63 10.14 23.36 31.07
C LYS A 63 11.31 22.93 31.97
N LEU A 64 11.80 21.72 31.75
CA LEU A 64 13.02 21.25 32.39
C LEU A 64 14.21 22.18 32.06
N SER A 65 15.00 22.52 33.03
CA SER A 65 16.29 23.19 32.87
C SER A 65 17.26 22.27 32.13
N ASP A 66 18.33 22.84 31.58
CA ASP A 66 19.36 22.05 30.88
C ASP A 66 20.06 21.08 31.85
N GLY A 67 20.25 21.48 33.12
CA GLY A 67 20.78 20.58 34.15
C GLY A 67 19.89 19.36 34.41
N GLU A 68 18.58 19.55 34.56
CA GLU A 68 17.63 18.45 34.74
C GLU A 68 17.57 17.53 33.52
N ARG A 69 17.67 18.09 32.31
CA ARG A 69 17.75 17.30 31.07
C ARG A 69 19.02 16.44 31.01
N GLN A 70 20.15 17.03 31.41
CA GLN A 70 21.43 16.32 31.44
C GLN A 70 21.40 15.19 32.48
N GLN A 71 20.86 15.45 33.66
CA GLN A 71 20.67 14.44 34.72
C GLN A 71 19.78 13.28 34.25
N LEU A 72 18.69 13.58 33.53
CA LEU A 72 17.83 12.56 32.92
C LEU A 72 18.59 11.70 31.91
N LEU A 73 19.42 12.31 31.07
CA LEU A 73 20.23 11.58 30.08
C LEU A 73 21.26 10.68 30.76
N GLU A 74 21.99 11.18 31.73
CA GLU A 74 22.98 10.42 32.49
C GLU A 74 22.34 9.21 33.17
N LEU A 75 21.20 9.42 33.82
CA LEU A 75 20.44 8.35 34.45
C LEU A 75 19.99 7.29 33.42
N CYS A 76 19.44 7.70 32.28
CA CYS A 76 19.02 6.78 31.24
C CYS A 76 20.20 5.99 30.63
N ASN A 77 21.41 6.48 30.73
CA ASN A 77 22.62 5.82 30.19
C ASN A 77 23.37 4.97 31.23
N GLN A 78 22.93 4.93 32.48
CA GLN A 78 23.46 3.99 33.47
C GLN A 78 23.25 2.54 33.02
N ALA A 79 24.15 1.65 33.37
CA ALA A 79 24.10 0.24 32.98
C ALA A 79 22.77 -0.44 33.28
N GLU A 80 22.14 -0.08 34.39
CA GLU A 80 20.83 -0.59 34.82
C GLU A 80 19.69 -0.18 33.88
N TYR A 81 19.73 1.07 33.37
CA TYR A 81 18.61 1.67 32.58
C TYR A 81 18.90 1.72 31.08
N ALA A 82 20.13 1.52 30.66
CA ALA A 82 20.55 1.73 29.27
C ALA A 82 19.79 0.88 28.24
N SER A 83 19.29 -0.30 28.64
CA SER A 83 18.50 -1.19 27.78
C SER A 83 16.98 -1.03 27.93
N LEU A 84 16.50 -0.19 28.85
CA LEU A 84 15.08 -0.07 29.18
C LEU A 84 14.42 1.13 28.49
N PRO A 85 13.17 0.99 28.07
CA PRO A 85 12.39 2.13 27.58
C PRO A 85 11.93 3.02 28.76
N PRO A 86 11.63 4.32 28.51
CA PRO A 86 11.12 5.24 29.52
C PRO A 86 9.93 4.70 30.32
N GLY A 87 8.99 4.00 29.69
CA GLY A 87 7.85 3.38 30.36
C GLY A 87 8.20 2.30 31.39
N GLN A 88 9.45 1.82 31.43
CA GLN A 88 9.97 0.94 32.50
C GLN A 88 10.90 1.68 33.45
N ILE A 89 11.59 2.72 33.01
CA ILE A 89 12.49 3.53 33.85
C ILE A 89 11.71 4.34 34.87
N VAL A 90 10.70 5.09 34.41
CA VAL A 90 9.94 6.01 35.28
C VAL A 90 9.28 5.29 36.46
N PRO A 91 8.55 4.17 36.31
CA PRO A 91 8.00 3.43 37.43
C PRO A 91 9.07 2.91 38.40
N ARG A 92 10.21 2.39 37.89
CA ARG A 92 11.30 1.92 38.75
C ARG A 92 11.92 3.02 39.59
N LEU A 93 12.03 4.23 39.03
CA LEU A 93 12.46 5.40 39.79
C LEU A 93 11.43 5.79 40.89
N ALA A 94 10.16 5.71 40.55
CA ALA A 94 9.08 5.99 41.48
C ALA A 94 9.09 4.99 42.64
N ASP A 95 9.36 3.71 42.39
CA ASP A 95 9.52 2.68 43.43
C ASP A 95 10.68 3.00 44.40
N GLN A 96 11.69 3.74 43.94
CA GLN A 96 12.82 4.22 44.70
C GLN A 96 12.57 5.60 45.35
N GLY A 97 11.36 6.16 45.21
CA GLY A 97 11.00 7.49 45.71
C GLY A 97 11.54 8.64 44.86
N ILE A 98 12.00 8.38 43.62
CA ILE A 98 12.60 9.37 42.72
C ILE A 98 11.61 9.71 41.61
N TYR A 99 11.31 11.00 41.45
CA TYR A 99 10.53 11.51 40.34
C TYR A 99 11.25 12.67 39.66
N LEU A 100 11.69 12.48 38.44
CA LEU A 100 12.39 13.53 37.66
C LEU A 100 11.45 14.22 36.67
N ALA A 101 10.67 13.45 35.92
CA ALA A 101 9.75 13.97 34.94
C ALA A 101 8.74 12.87 34.50
N SER A 102 7.71 13.27 33.74
CA SER A 102 6.80 12.31 33.11
C SER A 102 7.45 11.47 32.04
N GLU A 103 6.92 10.28 31.76
CA GLU A 103 7.37 9.40 30.68
C GLU A 103 7.49 10.13 29.33
N SER A 104 6.48 10.95 28.99
CA SER A 104 6.47 11.74 27.77
C SER A 104 7.64 12.72 27.68
N THR A 105 8.12 13.22 28.81
CA THR A 105 9.30 14.10 28.85
C THR A 105 10.57 13.30 28.65
N PHE A 106 10.70 12.11 29.25
CA PHE A 106 11.81 11.19 28.99
C PHE A 106 11.90 10.86 27.49
N TYR A 107 10.79 10.49 26.85
CA TYR A 107 10.74 10.23 25.41
C TYR A 107 11.19 11.44 24.57
N ARG A 108 10.74 12.66 24.92
CA ARG A 108 11.14 13.88 24.20
C ARG A 108 12.63 14.20 24.33
N VAL A 109 13.19 14.08 25.54
CA VAL A 109 14.61 14.35 25.80
C VAL A 109 15.46 13.31 25.07
N LEU A 110 15.18 12.03 25.20
CA LEU A 110 15.91 10.95 24.50
C LEU A 110 15.82 11.10 22.97
N LYS A 111 14.66 11.50 22.43
CA LYS A 111 14.48 11.77 21.00
C LYS A 111 15.34 12.93 20.53
N ALA A 112 15.40 14.02 21.28
CA ALA A 112 16.21 15.19 20.96
C ALA A 112 17.72 14.86 20.88
N HIS A 113 18.16 13.87 21.66
CA HIS A 113 19.55 13.39 21.69
C HIS A 113 19.80 12.13 20.86
N ASN A 114 18.86 11.73 19.98
CA ASN A 114 18.94 10.50 19.15
C ASN A 114 19.17 9.22 19.94
N GLN A 115 18.75 9.16 21.21
CA GLN A 115 18.90 8.01 22.09
C GLN A 115 17.63 7.21 22.31
N LEU A 116 16.56 7.49 21.55
CA LEU A 116 15.29 6.81 21.69
C LEU A 116 15.29 5.43 21.04
N HIS A 117 16.10 5.21 20.01
CA HIS A 117 16.12 3.99 19.23
C HIS A 117 17.18 3.01 19.76
N HIS A 118 16.84 1.72 19.74
CA HIS A 118 17.77 0.61 19.99
C HIS A 118 18.40 0.58 21.38
N ARG A 119 17.64 0.92 22.41
CA ARG A 119 18.08 0.78 23.81
C ARG A 119 18.24 -0.68 24.29
N GLY A 120 17.84 -1.67 23.48
CA GLY A 120 18.01 -3.08 23.75
C GLY A 120 18.89 -3.78 22.73
N ARG A 121 18.89 -5.13 22.72
CA ARG A 121 19.60 -5.97 21.74
C ARG A 121 18.97 -5.94 20.32
N SER A 122 17.91 -5.17 20.11
CA SER A 122 17.28 -5.06 18.79
C SER A 122 18.25 -4.38 17.81
N ARG A 123 18.45 -4.99 16.66
CA ARG A 123 19.25 -4.38 15.58
C ARG A 123 18.54 -3.14 15.04
N VAL A 124 19.33 -2.14 14.69
CA VAL A 124 18.84 -0.96 13.95
C VAL A 124 18.03 -1.44 12.74
N PRO A 125 16.80 -0.92 12.49
CA PRO A 125 16.07 -1.25 11.28
C PRO A 125 16.97 -0.94 10.07
N ARG A 126 17.28 -1.97 9.28
CA ARG A 126 17.96 -1.74 8.01
C ARG A 126 17.01 -1.00 7.10
N LYS A 127 17.50 0.06 6.42
CA LYS A 127 16.80 0.60 5.26
C LYS A 127 16.67 -0.52 4.24
N VAL A 128 15.47 -1.07 4.10
CA VAL A 128 15.19 -2.07 3.07
C VAL A 128 15.10 -1.32 1.75
N ALA A 129 15.88 -1.75 0.75
CA ALA A 129 15.79 -1.19 -0.59
C ALA A 129 14.34 -1.27 -1.10
N ARG A 130 13.91 -0.30 -1.90
CA ARG A 130 12.59 -0.35 -2.54
C ARG A 130 12.53 -1.57 -3.46
N PRO A 131 11.38 -2.25 -3.58
CA PRO A 131 11.24 -3.33 -4.54
C PRO A 131 11.37 -2.76 -5.97
N THR A 132 11.89 -3.56 -6.88
CA THR A 132 11.90 -3.18 -8.30
C THR A 132 10.47 -3.13 -8.81
N THR A 133 10.09 -2.02 -9.44
CA THR A 133 8.80 -1.86 -10.10
C THR A 133 8.86 -2.48 -11.50
N TYR A 134 7.89 -3.28 -11.84
CA TYR A 134 7.70 -3.79 -13.19
C TYR A 134 6.31 -3.39 -13.70
N THR A 135 6.25 -2.97 -14.96
CA THR A 135 5.00 -2.55 -15.61
C THR A 135 4.64 -3.52 -16.71
N ALA A 136 3.41 -4.01 -16.70
CA ALA A 136 2.83 -4.81 -17.76
C ALA A 136 1.80 -3.99 -18.54
N THR A 137 1.96 -3.88 -19.85
CA THR A 137 1.05 -3.18 -20.78
C THR A 137 0.26 -4.15 -21.66
N ARG A 138 0.62 -5.42 -21.62
CA ARG A 138 -0.01 -6.52 -22.36
C ARG A 138 0.20 -7.86 -21.63
N PRO A 139 -0.52 -8.92 -21.99
CA PRO A 139 -0.30 -10.26 -21.44
C PRO A 139 1.14 -10.75 -21.62
N ASN A 140 1.56 -11.65 -20.75
CA ASN A 140 2.84 -12.37 -20.81
C ASN A 140 4.09 -11.46 -20.73
N GLN A 141 4.00 -10.32 -20.02
CA GLN A 141 5.15 -9.48 -19.70
C GLN A 141 5.63 -9.65 -18.25
N VAL A 142 4.71 -9.80 -17.32
CA VAL A 142 5.03 -9.99 -15.90
C VAL A 142 4.07 -11.04 -15.33
N TRP A 143 4.65 -12.11 -14.81
CA TRP A 143 3.94 -13.14 -14.07
C TRP A 143 4.29 -13.07 -12.59
N SER A 144 3.29 -13.30 -11.76
CA SER A 144 3.42 -13.53 -10.32
C SER A 144 3.21 -15.01 -10.06
N TRP A 145 4.07 -15.62 -9.23
CA TRP A 145 3.86 -17.00 -8.83
C TRP A 145 4.16 -17.23 -7.36
N ASP A 146 3.52 -18.24 -6.83
CA ASP A 146 3.66 -18.62 -5.44
C ASP A 146 3.16 -20.05 -5.22
N ILE A 147 3.49 -20.62 -4.05
CA ILE A 147 3.10 -21.96 -3.65
C ILE A 147 2.18 -21.87 -2.45
N SER A 148 1.01 -22.51 -2.52
CA SER A 148 0.08 -22.59 -1.40
C SER A 148 -0.15 -24.02 -0.96
N TYR A 149 -0.32 -24.20 0.35
CA TYR A 149 -0.63 -25.49 0.95
C TYR A 149 -2.12 -25.81 0.83
N CYS A 150 -2.39 -27.03 0.34
CA CYS A 150 -3.72 -27.63 0.28
C CYS A 150 -3.77 -28.77 1.31
N ALA A 151 -4.50 -28.57 2.39
CA ALA A 151 -4.57 -29.58 3.45
C ALA A 151 -5.13 -30.91 2.94
N SER A 152 -4.53 -32.02 3.33
CA SER A 152 -5.11 -33.35 3.20
C SER A 152 -6.07 -33.63 4.36
N GLN A 153 -6.94 -34.62 4.23
CA GLN A 153 -7.74 -35.15 5.35
C GLN A 153 -6.89 -35.76 6.46
N VAL A 154 -5.66 -36.18 6.14
CA VAL A 154 -4.68 -36.63 7.13
C VAL A 154 -4.01 -35.43 7.77
N ARG A 155 -4.21 -35.25 9.07
CA ARG A 155 -3.64 -34.13 9.83
C ARG A 155 -2.11 -34.06 9.69
N GLY A 156 -1.62 -32.90 9.27
CA GLY A 156 -0.18 -32.64 9.09
C GLY A 156 0.35 -33.01 7.70
N LEU A 157 -0.47 -33.61 6.83
CA LEU A 157 -0.13 -33.86 5.44
C LEU A 157 -0.71 -32.76 4.56
N PHE A 158 0.08 -32.26 3.61
CA PHE A 158 -0.31 -31.19 2.68
C PHE A 158 0.08 -31.57 1.26
N TYR A 159 -0.71 -31.10 0.30
CA TYR A 159 -0.36 -31.01 -1.11
C TYR A 159 0.06 -29.57 -1.41
N TYR A 160 0.92 -29.37 -2.38
CA TYR A 160 1.55 -28.10 -2.72
C TYR A 160 1.03 -27.62 -4.05
N LEU A 161 0.21 -26.57 -4.02
CA LEU A 161 -0.32 -25.93 -5.22
C LEU A 161 0.66 -24.86 -5.69
N TYR A 162 1.30 -25.10 -6.81
CA TYR A 162 2.08 -24.13 -7.58
C TYR A 162 1.14 -23.39 -8.52
N LEU A 163 1.16 -22.07 -8.50
CA LEU A 163 0.23 -21.28 -9.29
C LEU A 163 0.93 -20.05 -9.87
N ILE A 164 0.76 -19.83 -11.18
CA ILE A 164 1.34 -18.72 -11.93
C ILE A 164 0.20 -17.89 -12.51
N GLU A 165 0.18 -16.60 -12.20
CA GLU A 165 -0.79 -15.61 -12.64
C GLU A 165 -0.13 -14.54 -13.52
N ASP A 166 -0.72 -14.22 -14.66
CA ASP A 166 -0.38 -13.04 -15.44
C ASP A 166 -0.98 -11.78 -14.78
N ILE A 167 -0.13 -10.85 -14.36
CA ILE A 167 -0.61 -9.68 -13.59
C ILE A 167 -1.44 -8.72 -14.44
N TYR A 168 -1.23 -8.65 -15.75
CA TYR A 168 -1.98 -7.78 -16.64
C TYR A 168 -3.43 -8.24 -16.81
N SER A 169 -3.60 -9.51 -17.15
CA SER A 169 -4.92 -10.09 -17.43
C SER A 169 -5.59 -10.73 -16.21
N ARG A 170 -4.84 -11.02 -15.14
CA ARG A 170 -5.28 -11.83 -13.99
C ARG A 170 -5.50 -13.29 -14.32
N LYS A 171 -5.10 -13.76 -15.50
CA LYS A 171 -5.27 -15.15 -15.92
C LYS A 171 -4.32 -16.07 -15.17
N ILE A 172 -4.83 -17.18 -14.68
CA ILE A 172 -4.01 -18.30 -14.23
C ILE A 172 -3.45 -18.95 -15.48
N VAL A 173 -2.17 -18.69 -15.78
CA VAL A 173 -1.48 -19.19 -16.97
C VAL A 173 -0.90 -20.59 -16.75
N GLY A 174 -0.49 -20.90 -15.53
CA GLY A 174 0.05 -22.19 -15.13
C GLY A 174 -0.33 -22.58 -13.72
N TRP A 175 -0.53 -23.88 -13.51
CA TRP A 175 -0.73 -24.46 -12.18
C TRP A 175 -0.42 -25.95 -12.18
N GLU A 176 -0.05 -26.46 -11.01
CA GLU A 176 0.06 -27.91 -10.75
C GLU A 176 0.00 -28.15 -9.24
N VAL A 177 -0.41 -29.36 -8.86
CA VAL A 177 -0.42 -29.80 -7.46
C VAL A 177 0.54 -30.98 -7.31
N TYR A 178 1.43 -30.88 -6.31
CA TYR A 178 2.45 -31.88 -6.01
C TYR A 178 2.36 -32.36 -4.56
N GLU A 179 3.02 -33.49 -4.26
CA GLU A 179 3.14 -34.03 -2.90
C GLU A 179 4.31 -33.43 -2.10
N SER A 180 5.20 -32.71 -2.76
CA SER A 180 6.37 -32.08 -2.15
C SER A 180 6.73 -30.79 -2.87
N GLU A 181 7.56 -29.96 -2.25
CA GLU A 181 8.15 -28.80 -2.90
C GLU A 181 9.51 -29.13 -3.48
N SER A 182 9.72 -28.85 -4.78
CA SER A 182 11.04 -28.98 -5.39
C SER A 182 11.27 -27.93 -6.50
N GLY A 183 12.55 -27.66 -6.76
CA GLY A 183 12.98 -26.79 -7.85
C GLY A 183 12.76 -27.38 -9.23
N GLU A 184 12.84 -28.71 -9.34
CA GLU A 184 12.61 -29.48 -10.57
C GLU A 184 11.15 -29.36 -11.01
N GLN A 185 10.21 -29.52 -10.09
CA GLN A 185 8.78 -29.36 -10.32
C GLN A 185 8.45 -27.93 -10.76
N ALA A 186 9.09 -26.94 -10.12
CA ALA A 186 8.97 -25.54 -10.51
C ALA A 186 9.48 -25.29 -11.93
N ALA A 187 10.64 -25.84 -12.28
CA ALA A 187 11.25 -25.71 -13.60
C ALA A 187 10.38 -26.37 -14.70
N GLU A 188 9.83 -27.56 -14.43
CA GLU A 188 8.92 -28.26 -15.34
C GLU A 188 7.63 -27.46 -15.57
N LEU A 189 7.00 -26.96 -14.50
CA LEU A 189 5.81 -26.13 -14.60
C LEU A 189 6.07 -24.87 -15.44
N MET A 190 7.20 -24.19 -15.19
CA MET A 190 7.59 -22.99 -15.93
C MET A 190 7.77 -23.28 -17.41
N GLN A 191 8.52 -24.35 -17.77
CA GLN A 191 8.69 -24.74 -19.16
C GLN A 191 7.36 -25.01 -19.85
N ARG A 192 6.49 -25.81 -19.22
CA ARG A 192 5.16 -26.12 -19.73
C ARG A 192 4.31 -24.87 -19.93
N THR A 193 4.35 -23.94 -18.96
CA THR A 193 3.56 -22.70 -19.01
C THR A 193 4.06 -21.75 -20.11
N VAL A 194 5.37 -21.53 -20.23
CA VAL A 194 5.97 -20.69 -21.28
C VAL A 194 5.67 -21.22 -22.67
N MET A 195 5.72 -22.54 -22.86
CA MET A 195 5.39 -23.16 -24.15
C MET A 195 3.89 -23.05 -24.48
N LYS A 196 3.01 -23.27 -23.48
CA LYS A 196 1.55 -23.15 -23.63
C LYS A 196 1.13 -21.72 -23.98
N GLU A 197 1.71 -20.71 -23.32
CA GLU A 197 1.41 -19.29 -23.55
C GLU A 197 2.24 -18.70 -24.72
N GLN A 198 3.03 -19.52 -25.42
CA GLN A 198 3.82 -19.16 -26.60
C GLN A 198 4.75 -17.96 -26.41
N CYS A 199 5.30 -17.79 -25.21
CA CYS A 199 6.16 -16.67 -24.86
C CYS A 199 7.64 -17.04 -24.67
N TYR A 200 8.10 -18.15 -25.28
CA TYR A 200 9.49 -18.58 -25.25
C TYR A 200 10.43 -17.50 -25.81
N ARG A 201 11.44 -17.15 -25.00
CA ARG A 201 12.43 -16.10 -25.28
C ARG A 201 11.82 -14.72 -25.60
N GLN A 202 10.60 -14.47 -25.16
CA GLN A 202 10.04 -13.12 -25.14
C GLN A 202 10.36 -12.44 -23.80
N PRO A 203 10.44 -11.10 -23.75
CA PRO A 203 10.64 -10.39 -22.50
C PRO A 203 9.54 -10.71 -21.48
N LEU A 204 9.86 -11.56 -20.51
CA LEU A 204 8.96 -11.99 -19.44
C LEU A 204 9.68 -11.87 -18.10
N VAL A 205 9.04 -11.28 -17.13
CA VAL A 205 9.49 -11.23 -15.72
C VAL A 205 8.65 -12.21 -14.91
N LEU A 206 9.31 -13.07 -14.14
CA LEU A 206 8.67 -13.93 -13.15
C LEU A 206 8.95 -13.40 -11.74
N HIS A 207 7.94 -12.88 -11.08
CA HIS A 207 8.03 -12.40 -9.70
C HIS A 207 7.56 -13.45 -8.72
N SER A 208 8.33 -13.67 -7.65
CA SER A 208 8.02 -14.63 -6.60
C SER A 208 8.38 -14.10 -5.21
N ASP A 209 7.95 -14.80 -4.20
CA ASP A 209 8.50 -14.66 -2.85
C ASP A 209 9.94 -15.23 -2.76
N ASN A 210 10.43 -15.42 -1.52
CA ASN A 210 11.76 -15.94 -1.24
C ASN A 210 11.78 -17.43 -0.84
N GLY A 211 10.77 -18.21 -1.24
CA GLY A 211 10.68 -19.64 -0.97
C GLY A 211 11.89 -20.44 -1.47
N ALA A 212 12.12 -21.63 -0.93
CA ALA A 212 13.24 -22.48 -1.31
C ALA A 212 13.17 -22.92 -2.79
N PRO A 213 12.03 -23.36 -3.34
CA PRO A 213 11.92 -23.72 -4.76
C PRO A 213 12.27 -22.56 -5.68
N MET A 214 11.88 -21.30 -5.29
CA MET A 214 12.13 -20.07 -6.06
C MET A 214 13.61 -19.70 -6.17
N LYS A 215 14.44 -20.22 -5.28
CA LYS A 215 15.89 -19.98 -5.22
C LYS A 215 16.72 -21.13 -5.74
N SER A 216 16.09 -22.22 -6.14
CA SER A 216 16.80 -23.42 -6.60
C SER A 216 17.61 -23.12 -7.87
N ALA A 217 18.83 -23.70 -7.93
CA ALA A 217 19.68 -23.57 -9.12
C ALA A 217 19.01 -24.14 -10.37
N THR A 218 18.26 -25.24 -10.22
CA THR A 218 17.52 -25.90 -11.30
C THR A 218 16.48 -24.94 -11.92
N LEU A 219 15.67 -24.28 -11.08
CA LEU A 219 14.70 -23.30 -11.60
C LEU A 219 15.41 -22.11 -12.26
N LEU A 220 16.45 -21.56 -11.63
CA LEU A 220 17.17 -20.40 -12.17
C LEU A 220 17.80 -20.70 -13.53
N ALA A 221 18.43 -21.88 -13.69
CA ALA A 221 18.97 -22.32 -14.98
C ALA A 221 17.86 -22.48 -16.05
N LYS A 222 16.69 -23.01 -15.65
CA LYS A 222 15.55 -23.13 -16.54
C LYS A 222 14.97 -21.77 -16.95
N LEU A 223 14.88 -20.81 -16.04
CA LEU A 223 14.43 -19.45 -16.36
C LEU A 223 15.37 -18.77 -17.38
N ASP A 224 16.69 -18.93 -17.21
CA ASP A 224 17.69 -18.42 -18.14
C ASP A 224 17.53 -19.05 -19.53
N GLU A 225 17.40 -20.37 -19.61
CA GLU A 225 17.12 -21.10 -20.86
C GLU A 225 15.86 -20.59 -21.57
N LEU A 226 14.81 -20.31 -20.82
CA LEU A 226 13.53 -19.83 -21.33
C LEU A 226 13.53 -18.32 -21.68
N GLY A 227 14.56 -17.57 -21.28
CA GLY A 227 14.64 -16.12 -21.44
C GLY A 227 13.76 -15.35 -20.44
N VAL A 228 13.47 -15.94 -19.28
CA VAL A 228 12.62 -15.35 -18.24
C VAL A 228 13.47 -14.69 -17.17
N THR A 229 13.22 -13.42 -16.88
CA THR A 229 13.93 -12.66 -15.86
C THR A 229 13.33 -12.92 -14.47
N PRO A 230 14.08 -13.51 -13.52
CA PRO A 230 13.58 -13.70 -12.16
C PRO A 230 13.56 -12.38 -11.37
N SER A 231 12.47 -12.16 -10.65
CA SER A 231 12.30 -11.06 -9.69
C SER A 231 11.83 -11.64 -8.35
N ARG A 232 12.22 -11.00 -7.25
CA ARG A 232 11.88 -11.51 -5.91
C ARG A 232 11.41 -10.40 -4.99
N SER A 233 10.51 -10.77 -4.10
CA SER A 233 10.09 -9.96 -2.96
C SER A 233 11.27 -9.64 -2.05
N ARG A 234 11.20 -8.52 -1.35
CA ARG A 234 12.19 -8.18 -0.32
C ARG A 234 12.14 -9.21 0.83
N PRO A 235 13.28 -9.54 1.42
CA PRO A 235 13.29 -10.48 2.55
C PRO A 235 12.40 -10.00 3.71
N ARG A 236 11.49 -10.86 4.17
CA ARG A 236 10.55 -10.61 5.28
C ARG A 236 9.52 -9.50 5.02
N VAL A 237 9.21 -9.21 3.77
CA VAL A 237 8.13 -8.29 3.38
C VAL A 237 7.10 -9.10 2.61
N SER A 238 5.95 -9.35 3.22
CA SER A 238 4.85 -10.11 2.60
C SER A 238 4.16 -9.35 1.47
N ASN A 239 4.04 -8.04 1.59
CA ASN A 239 3.24 -7.22 0.67
C ASN A 239 3.85 -7.01 -0.73
N ASP A 240 4.95 -7.65 -1.06
CA ASP A 240 5.63 -7.48 -2.35
C ASP A 240 5.08 -8.44 -3.43
N ASN A 241 4.23 -9.42 -3.06
CA ASN A 241 3.55 -10.32 -4.00
C ASN A 241 2.02 -10.32 -3.83
N PRO A 242 1.36 -9.15 -3.95
CA PRO A 242 -0.05 -8.99 -3.63
C PRO A 242 -0.98 -9.72 -4.60
N TYR A 243 -0.54 -10.03 -5.80
CA TYR A 243 -1.31 -10.72 -6.83
C TYR A 243 -1.58 -12.16 -6.42
N SER A 244 -0.54 -12.93 -6.16
CA SER A 244 -0.67 -14.32 -5.69
C SER A 244 -1.43 -14.42 -4.38
N GLU A 245 -1.18 -13.51 -3.41
CA GLU A 245 -1.91 -13.47 -2.14
C GLU A 245 -3.41 -13.27 -2.34
N SER A 246 -3.80 -12.34 -3.22
CA SER A 246 -5.21 -12.07 -3.55
C SER A 246 -5.87 -13.26 -4.24
N LEU A 247 -5.15 -13.92 -5.15
CA LEU A 247 -5.63 -15.09 -5.87
C LEU A 247 -5.83 -16.28 -4.92
N PHE A 248 -4.87 -16.57 -4.03
CA PHE A 248 -5.02 -17.62 -3.02
C PHE A 248 -6.14 -17.33 -2.03
N ARG A 249 -6.38 -16.09 -1.69
CA ARG A 249 -7.56 -15.71 -0.92
C ARG A 249 -8.83 -16.07 -1.67
N THR A 250 -8.95 -15.70 -2.94
CA THR A 250 -10.12 -16.05 -3.77
C THR A 250 -10.31 -17.56 -3.84
N LEU A 251 -9.23 -18.34 -3.99
CA LEU A 251 -9.25 -19.79 -4.04
C LEU A 251 -9.74 -20.41 -2.72
N LYS A 252 -9.14 -20.03 -1.58
CA LYS A 252 -9.45 -20.63 -0.27
C LYS A 252 -10.81 -20.22 0.30
N TYR A 253 -11.36 -19.09 -0.15
CA TYR A 253 -12.69 -18.63 0.27
C TYR A 253 -13.81 -19.02 -0.68
N ARG A 254 -13.55 -19.89 -1.68
CA ARG A 254 -14.62 -20.46 -2.50
C ARG A 254 -15.51 -21.37 -1.65
N PRO A 255 -16.86 -21.30 -1.81
CA PRO A 255 -17.77 -22.17 -1.09
C PRO A 255 -17.52 -23.67 -1.34
N THR A 256 -16.88 -24.00 -2.47
CA THR A 256 -16.54 -25.39 -2.84
C THR A 256 -15.16 -25.82 -2.33
N TRP A 257 -14.44 -24.96 -1.60
CA TRP A 257 -13.16 -25.33 -0.99
C TRP A 257 -13.38 -26.42 0.08
N PRO A 258 -12.66 -27.55 0.02
CA PRO A 258 -12.86 -28.64 0.98
C PRO A 258 -12.29 -28.26 2.36
N THR A 259 -13.17 -27.94 3.30
CA THR A 259 -12.81 -27.53 4.66
C THR A 259 -12.14 -28.64 5.47
N GLU A 260 -12.46 -29.90 5.16
CA GLU A 260 -11.87 -31.07 5.80
C GLU A 260 -10.59 -31.56 5.11
N GLY A 261 -10.16 -30.88 4.05
CA GLY A 261 -9.00 -31.27 3.26
C GLY A 261 -9.32 -32.19 2.08
N PHE A 262 -8.32 -32.43 1.25
CA PHE A 262 -8.41 -33.29 0.06
C PHE A 262 -8.15 -34.74 0.41
N THR A 263 -8.90 -35.66 -0.18
CA THR A 263 -8.75 -37.11 0.02
C THR A 263 -7.40 -37.62 -0.50
N ASP A 264 -7.02 -37.15 -1.67
CA ASP A 264 -5.80 -37.53 -2.39
C ASP A 264 -5.32 -36.43 -3.35
N LEU A 265 -4.16 -36.64 -3.95
CA LEU A 265 -3.59 -35.72 -4.93
C LEU A 265 -4.45 -35.53 -6.17
N ALA A 266 -5.12 -36.59 -6.63
CA ALA A 266 -5.99 -36.53 -7.81
C ALA A 266 -7.23 -35.67 -7.55
N ALA A 267 -7.82 -35.79 -6.37
CA ALA A 267 -8.92 -34.93 -5.93
C ALA A 267 -8.50 -33.45 -5.84
N ALA A 268 -7.32 -33.17 -5.31
CA ALA A 268 -6.75 -31.82 -5.27
C ALA A 268 -6.55 -31.25 -6.68
N ARG A 269 -5.94 -32.00 -7.59
CA ARG A 269 -5.76 -31.61 -9.00
C ARG A 269 -7.09 -31.37 -9.72
N ALA A 270 -8.06 -32.25 -9.52
CA ALA A 270 -9.38 -32.12 -10.13
C ALA A 270 -10.11 -30.87 -9.64
N TRP A 271 -10.00 -30.56 -8.35
CA TRP A 271 -10.60 -29.35 -7.78
C TRP A 271 -9.92 -28.08 -8.32
N VAL A 272 -8.58 -28.04 -8.30
CA VAL A 272 -7.80 -26.89 -8.80
C VAL A 272 -8.07 -26.66 -10.29
N LYS A 273 -8.18 -27.73 -11.09
CA LYS A 273 -8.56 -27.62 -12.51
C LYS A 273 -9.90 -26.88 -12.66
N ARG A 274 -10.94 -27.33 -11.94
CA ARG A 274 -12.26 -26.67 -11.99
C ARG A 274 -12.19 -25.22 -11.52
N PHE A 275 -11.40 -24.94 -10.48
CA PHE A 275 -11.21 -23.59 -10.02
C PHE A 275 -10.53 -22.72 -11.08
N ALA A 276 -9.43 -23.16 -11.69
CA ALA A 276 -8.71 -22.41 -12.72
C ALA A 276 -9.58 -22.16 -13.95
N ASP A 277 -10.34 -23.18 -14.39
CA ASP A 277 -11.29 -23.04 -15.51
C ASP A 277 -12.37 -21.99 -15.19
N TRP A 278 -12.99 -22.08 -14.02
CA TRP A 278 -13.97 -21.10 -13.56
C TRP A 278 -13.35 -19.68 -13.40
N TYR A 279 -12.19 -19.58 -12.77
CA TYR A 279 -11.53 -18.29 -12.53
C TYR A 279 -11.19 -17.59 -13.85
N ASN A 280 -10.64 -18.31 -14.80
CA ASN A 280 -10.26 -17.73 -16.09
C ASN A 280 -11.46 -17.36 -16.98
N ARG A 281 -12.54 -18.14 -16.96
CA ARG A 281 -13.62 -18.03 -17.97
C ARG A 281 -14.92 -17.46 -17.45
N GLU A 282 -15.20 -17.58 -16.15
CA GLU A 282 -16.48 -17.17 -15.58
C GLU A 282 -16.36 -16.06 -14.54
N HIS A 283 -15.26 -16.06 -13.75
CA HIS A 283 -15.08 -15.08 -12.70
C HIS A 283 -14.92 -13.66 -13.25
N ARG A 284 -15.82 -12.76 -12.83
CA ARG A 284 -15.82 -11.34 -13.19
C ARG A 284 -14.92 -10.58 -12.24
N HIS A 285 -13.65 -10.35 -12.63
CA HIS A 285 -12.65 -9.77 -11.76
C HIS A 285 -12.76 -8.25 -11.66
N SER A 286 -12.96 -7.71 -10.43
CA SER A 286 -13.22 -6.29 -10.19
C SER A 286 -12.10 -5.37 -10.68
N GLN A 287 -10.84 -5.77 -10.52
CA GLN A 287 -9.68 -4.96 -10.92
C GLN A 287 -9.47 -4.85 -12.44
N ILE A 288 -10.18 -5.64 -13.22
CA ILE A 288 -10.18 -5.57 -14.69
C ILE A 288 -11.58 -5.24 -15.24
N LYS A 289 -12.32 -4.40 -14.51
CA LYS A 289 -13.65 -3.89 -14.92
C LYS A 289 -14.69 -4.99 -15.13
N TYR A 290 -14.61 -6.08 -14.38
CA TYR A 290 -15.55 -7.20 -14.43
C TYR A 290 -15.65 -7.89 -15.81
N VAL A 291 -14.58 -7.90 -16.59
CA VAL A 291 -14.38 -8.92 -17.62
C VAL A 291 -13.76 -10.16 -16.98
N THR A 292 -13.74 -11.29 -17.71
CA THR A 292 -13.02 -12.46 -17.22
C THR A 292 -11.53 -12.34 -17.51
N PRO A 293 -10.65 -12.98 -16.74
CA PRO A 293 -9.21 -13.03 -17.02
C PRO A 293 -8.89 -13.48 -18.45
N GLU A 294 -9.58 -14.49 -18.96
CA GLU A 294 -9.36 -14.99 -20.34
C GLU A 294 -9.76 -13.94 -21.38
N GLN A 295 -10.91 -13.27 -21.22
CA GLN A 295 -11.33 -12.18 -22.11
C GLN A 295 -10.29 -11.07 -22.21
N ARG A 296 -9.76 -10.62 -21.06
CA ARG A 296 -8.70 -9.60 -21.06
C ARG A 296 -7.37 -10.13 -21.65
N HIS A 297 -7.03 -11.38 -21.38
CA HIS A 297 -5.83 -11.99 -21.91
C HIS A 297 -5.83 -12.07 -23.43
N ASN A 298 -7.01 -12.32 -24.01
CA ASN A 298 -7.22 -12.37 -25.47
C ASN A 298 -7.43 -11.00 -26.11
N GLY A 299 -7.49 -9.91 -25.31
CA GLY A 299 -7.74 -8.55 -25.83
C GLY A 299 -9.20 -8.24 -26.16
N GLU A 300 -10.15 -9.08 -25.69
CA GLU A 300 -11.59 -8.91 -25.94
C GLU A 300 -12.21 -7.85 -25.01
N ASP A 301 -11.49 -7.43 -23.97
CA ASP A 301 -11.99 -6.53 -22.94
C ASP A 301 -12.37 -5.15 -23.49
N ALA A 302 -11.64 -4.62 -24.48
CA ALA A 302 -11.92 -3.32 -25.08
C ALA A 302 -13.33 -3.27 -25.69
N ASP A 303 -13.67 -4.26 -26.51
CA ASP A 303 -14.98 -4.33 -27.18
C ASP A 303 -16.12 -4.56 -26.18
N ILE A 304 -15.90 -5.47 -25.20
CA ILE A 304 -16.88 -5.74 -24.15
C ILE A 304 -17.16 -4.49 -23.32
N LEU A 305 -16.13 -3.72 -22.97
CA LEU A 305 -16.28 -2.51 -22.15
C LEU A 305 -16.91 -1.37 -22.96
N ALA A 306 -16.58 -1.23 -24.24
CA ALA A 306 -17.24 -0.29 -25.14
C ALA A 306 -18.74 -0.58 -25.26
N GLN A 307 -19.12 -1.83 -25.47
CA GLN A 307 -20.52 -2.24 -25.50
C GLN A 307 -21.25 -1.94 -24.19
N ARG A 308 -20.61 -2.19 -23.03
CA ARG A 308 -21.20 -1.83 -21.73
C ARG A 308 -21.38 -0.32 -21.57
N GLN A 309 -20.42 0.47 -22.01
CA GLN A 309 -20.48 1.92 -22.01
C GLN A 309 -21.73 2.40 -22.75
N GLU A 310 -21.94 1.90 -23.98
CA GLU A 310 -23.07 2.24 -24.82
C GLU A 310 -24.43 1.88 -24.17
N VAL A 311 -24.54 0.67 -23.61
CA VAL A 311 -25.76 0.23 -22.89
C VAL A 311 -26.08 1.14 -21.71
N TYR A 312 -25.08 1.58 -20.96
CA TYR A 312 -25.28 2.48 -19.82
C TYR A 312 -25.67 3.89 -20.27
N GLU A 313 -25.10 4.39 -21.36
CA GLU A 313 -25.45 5.70 -21.94
C GLU A 313 -26.89 5.69 -22.47
N GLN A 314 -27.29 4.66 -23.20
CA GLN A 314 -28.66 4.50 -23.68
C GLN A 314 -29.66 4.41 -22.52
N ALA A 315 -29.34 3.65 -21.47
CA ALA A 315 -30.18 3.52 -20.28
C ALA A 315 -30.35 4.87 -19.57
N LYS A 316 -29.27 5.67 -19.47
CA LYS A 316 -29.31 7.01 -18.89
C LYS A 316 -30.11 7.99 -19.77
N ALA A 317 -29.93 7.95 -21.08
CA ALA A 317 -30.67 8.77 -22.00
C ALA A 317 -32.19 8.48 -21.96
N GLY A 318 -32.55 7.20 -21.80
CA GLY A 318 -33.95 6.78 -21.72
C GLY A 318 -34.66 7.18 -20.41
N ARG A 319 -33.92 7.30 -19.29
CA ARG A 319 -34.47 7.68 -17.97
C ARG A 319 -33.45 8.49 -17.14
N PRO A 320 -33.20 9.75 -17.53
CA PRO A 320 -32.19 10.58 -16.88
C PRO A 320 -32.48 10.85 -15.40
N GLU A 321 -33.76 10.87 -15.00
CA GLU A 321 -34.20 11.09 -13.61
C GLU A 321 -33.75 10.02 -12.62
N ARG A 322 -33.32 8.86 -13.11
CA ARG A 322 -32.78 7.77 -12.27
C ARG A 322 -31.28 7.89 -11.98
N TRP A 323 -30.63 8.89 -12.53
CA TRP A 323 -29.18 9.05 -12.46
C TRP A 323 -28.81 10.35 -11.74
N SER A 324 -28.24 10.23 -10.54
CA SER A 324 -27.76 11.37 -9.76
C SER A 324 -26.38 11.90 -10.22
N GLY A 325 -25.73 11.25 -11.18
CA GLY A 325 -24.40 11.60 -11.64
C GLY A 325 -24.03 10.96 -12.97
N GLY A 326 -22.73 10.80 -13.22
CA GLY A 326 -22.20 10.11 -14.40
C GLY A 326 -22.52 8.61 -14.40
N ILE A 327 -22.31 7.94 -15.54
CA ILE A 327 -22.32 6.48 -15.62
C ILE A 327 -21.03 5.92 -15.01
N ARG A 328 -21.00 4.62 -14.77
CA ARG A 328 -19.78 3.92 -14.33
C ARG A 328 -18.68 4.05 -15.39
N ASN A 329 -17.44 4.28 -14.93
CA ASN A 329 -16.29 4.31 -15.84
C ASN A 329 -15.97 2.90 -16.36
N TRP A 330 -16.21 2.67 -17.65
CA TRP A 330 -15.93 1.43 -18.38
C TRP A 330 -14.67 1.48 -19.23
N GLN A 331 -13.85 2.55 -19.13
CA GLN A 331 -12.58 2.61 -19.83
C GLN A 331 -11.69 1.41 -19.44
N PRO A 332 -11.04 0.75 -20.41
CA PRO A 332 -10.11 -0.35 -20.15
C PRO A 332 -9.03 0.07 -19.16
N ILE A 333 -8.57 -0.87 -18.35
CA ILE A 333 -7.40 -0.67 -17.52
C ILE A 333 -6.18 -0.70 -18.45
N GLY A 334 -5.37 0.33 -18.44
CA GLY A 334 -4.15 0.41 -19.23
C GLY A 334 -3.02 -0.48 -18.68
N GLU A 335 -1.98 0.15 -18.19
CA GLU A 335 -0.84 -0.54 -17.58
C GLU A 335 -1.17 -1.07 -16.18
N VAL A 336 -0.52 -2.16 -15.81
CA VAL A 336 -0.58 -2.77 -14.48
C VAL A 336 0.83 -2.84 -13.92
N MET A 337 1.01 -2.33 -12.72
CA MET A 337 2.32 -2.27 -12.06
C MET A 337 2.42 -3.28 -10.94
N LEU A 338 3.53 -3.98 -10.90
CA LEU A 338 3.98 -4.72 -9.73
C LEU A 338 4.83 -3.77 -8.88
N ASN A 339 4.50 -3.64 -7.60
CA ASN A 339 5.21 -2.79 -6.65
C ASN A 339 5.40 -1.33 -7.14
N PRO A 340 4.30 -0.60 -7.44
CA PRO A 340 4.41 0.78 -7.90
C PRO A 340 5.12 1.65 -6.86
N ASP A 341 5.99 2.56 -7.32
CA ASP A 341 6.58 3.57 -6.46
C ASP A 341 5.46 4.41 -5.84
N ARG A 342 5.22 4.20 -4.57
CA ARG A 342 4.37 5.12 -3.81
C ARG A 342 5.17 6.40 -3.65
N ALA A 343 4.72 7.49 -4.28
CA ALA A 343 5.18 8.83 -3.93
C ALA A 343 5.12 8.93 -2.40
N GLU A 344 6.24 9.28 -1.76
CA GLU A 344 6.27 9.56 -0.34
C GLU A 344 5.20 10.62 -0.10
N LYS A 345 4.12 10.25 0.61
CA LYS A 345 3.25 11.29 1.18
C LYS A 345 4.18 12.15 2.02
N PRO A 346 4.23 13.47 1.81
CA PRO A 346 4.95 14.33 2.73
C PRO A 346 4.46 13.94 4.11
N LEU A 347 5.39 13.68 5.03
CA LEU A 347 5.07 13.51 6.44
C LEU A 347 4.34 14.78 6.84
N ASP A 348 2.99 14.72 6.84
CA ASP A 348 2.20 15.75 7.49
C ASP A 348 2.77 15.86 8.89
N GLN A 349 3.32 17.01 9.17
CA GLN A 349 3.76 17.40 10.48
C GLN A 349 2.51 17.30 11.37
N ALA A 350 2.32 16.12 11.96
CA ALA A 350 1.36 15.95 13.01
C ALA A 350 1.77 16.88 14.15
N ALA A 351 0.97 17.91 14.34
CA ALA A 351 1.04 18.92 15.38
C ALA A 351 1.01 18.27 16.78
#